data_4c8a4f174bd24c5aeff7d74326ecadd1
#
_entry.id   4c8a4f174bd24c5aeff7d74326ecadd1
#
_cell.length_a   1.000
_cell.length_b   1.000
_cell.length_c   1.000
_cell.angle_alpha   90.00
_cell.angle_beta   90.00
_cell.angle_gamma   90.00
#
_symmetry.space_group_name_H-M   'P 1'
#
loop_
_entity.id
_entity.type
_entity.pdbx_description
1 polymer ?
#
loop_
_entity_poly.entity_id
_entity_poly.type
_entity_poly.pdbx_seq_one_letter_code
_entity_poly.pdbx_strand_id
1 'polypeptide(L)'
;INKWLDLENNTSFYKSSYSSIGDGDIEDLIAYSARHALAVYPLKNPDGSWLYGTPYQSYKVGNGRHIMLNENTHRLLEKGLNLTSTTRLVFHPIEPLSVTADFTYRFNQSQKKARSSEMWFRQRPGDKLESYNTGAGRNNLTETISNSDFYATNVFVNYDQKFNEVHSISAVVGMNSEYYYRKNISAWGNDLTSIDLDDLDLVGMNEDGISETG
;
A
#
# COMPACT_ATOMS: atom_id res chain seq x y z
N ILE A 1 -21.60 -6.03 36.01
CA ILE A 1 -22.68 -5.14 35.61
C ILE A 1 -23.97 -5.76 36.06
N ASN A 2 -25.13 -5.64 35.57
CA ASN A 2 -26.36 -6.22 36.10
C ASN A 2 -26.62 -7.62 35.51
N LYS A 3 -27.37 -8.50 36.19
CA LYS A 3 -27.69 -9.86 35.72
C LYS A 3 -28.47 -9.93 34.41
N TRP A 4 -28.96 -8.77 33.93
CA TRP A 4 -29.84 -8.67 32.76
C TRP A 4 -29.13 -7.96 31.56
N LEU A 5 -27.88 -7.44 31.73
CA LEU A 5 -27.15 -6.71 30.68
C LEU A 5 -25.68 -7.03 30.71
N ASP A 6 -25.17 -7.52 29.59
CA ASP A 6 -23.73 -7.71 29.34
C ASP A 6 -23.28 -6.78 28.22
N LEU A 7 -22.14 -6.14 28.43
CA LEU A 7 -21.47 -5.29 27.46
C LEU A 7 -20.04 -5.76 27.25
N GLU A 8 -19.69 -6.03 26.02
CA GLU A 8 -18.35 -6.40 25.59
C GLU A 8 -17.87 -5.44 24.51
N ASN A 9 -16.63 -5.02 24.58
CA ASN A 9 -15.97 -4.27 23.49
C ASN A 9 -14.63 -4.91 23.17
N ASN A 10 -14.39 -5.13 21.89
CA ASN A 10 -13.11 -5.56 21.35
C ASN A 10 -12.62 -4.55 20.33
N THR A 11 -11.52 -3.89 20.63
CA THR A 11 -10.92 -2.88 19.76
C THR A 11 -9.50 -3.27 19.43
N SER A 12 -9.19 -3.30 18.14
CA SER A 12 -7.85 -3.53 17.62
C SER A 12 -7.38 -2.34 16.79
N PHE A 13 -6.11 -2.00 16.96
CA PHE A 13 -5.43 -0.96 16.20
C PHE A 13 -4.15 -1.54 15.63
N TYR A 14 -3.97 -1.34 14.33
CA TYR A 14 -2.78 -1.79 13.62
C TYR A 14 -2.24 -0.68 12.72
N LYS A 15 -0.92 -0.46 12.81
CA LYS A 15 -0.19 0.45 11.93
C LYS A 15 0.91 -0.33 11.22
N SER A 16 1.00 -0.16 9.91
CA SER A 16 2.05 -0.73 9.08
C SER A 16 2.84 0.36 8.38
N SER A 17 4.11 0.06 8.11
CA SER A 17 4.94 0.84 7.22
C SER A 17 5.79 -0.12 6.40
N TYR A 18 5.76 0.03 5.11
CA TYR A 18 6.54 -0.74 4.16
C TYR A 18 7.29 0.22 3.25
N SER A 19 8.57 -0.07 3.02
CA SER A 19 9.37 0.65 2.03
C SER A 19 10.11 -0.35 1.15
N SER A 20 10.19 -0.06 -0.13
CA SER A 20 10.87 -0.88 -1.12
C SER A 20 11.63 0.00 -2.09
N ILE A 21 12.67 -0.57 -2.68
CA ILE A 21 13.38 -0.02 -3.84
C ILE A 21 12.79 -0.65 -5.09
N GLY A 22 12.65 0.12 -6.16
CA GLY A 22 12.06 -0.35 -7.41
C GLY A 22 10.54 -0.20 -7.47
N ASP A 23 9.92 -0.84 -8.45
CA ASP A 23 8.48 -0.74 -8.75
C ASP A 23 7.58 -1.55 -7.79
N GLY A 24 8.11 -1.93 -6.63
CA GLY A 24 7.39 -2.63 -5.58
C GLY A 24 7.77 -4.11 -5.40
N ASP A 25 8.51 -4.71 -6.33
CA ASP A 25 9.02 -6.07 -6.21
C ASP A 25 10.56 -6.08 -6.20
N ILE A 26 11.12 -5.97 -4.99
CA ILE A 26 12.57 -6.00 -4.79
C ILE A 26 13.17 -7.37 -5.12
N GLU A 27 12.43 -8.46 -4.94
CA GLU A 27 12.91 -9.81 -5.24
C GLU A 27 13.10 -9.99 -6.74
N ASP A 28 12.15 -9.54 -7.56
CA ASP A 28 12.26 -9.55 -9.01
C ASP A 28 13.39 -8.64 -9.49
N LEU A 29 13.54 -7.46 -8.89
CA LEU A 29 14.62 -6.52 -9.18
C LEU A 29 16.00 -7.14 -8.94
N ILE A 30 16.20 -7.80 -7.80
CA ILE A 30 17.46 -8.50 -7.45
C ILE A 30 17.68 -9.70 -8.38
N ALA A 31 16.66 -10.55 -8.56
CA ALA A 31 16.76 -11.73 -9.40
C ALA A 31 17.04 -11.37 -10.87
N TYR A 32 16.44 -10.29 -11.38
CA TYR A 32 16.71 -9.80 -12.71
C TYR A 32 18.15 -9.26 -12.84
N SER A 33 18.61 -8.46 -11.86
CA SER A 33 19.99 -7.95 -11.84
C SER A 33 21.01 -9.09 -11.80
N ALA A 34 20.77 -10.11 -10.97
CA ALA A 34 21.68 -11.26 -10.85
C ALA A 34 21.76 -12.09 -12.15
N ARG A 35 20.62 -12.26 -12.85
CA ARG A 35 20.57 -13.01 -14.11
C ARG A 35 21.23 -12.28 -15.29
N HIS A 36 21.21 -10.94 -15.29
CA HIS A 36 21.68 -10.12 -16.41
C HIS A 36 23.01 -9.44 -16.14
N ALA A 37 23.48 -9.39 -14.89
CA ALA A 37 24.81 -8.90 -14.53
C ALA A 37 25.84 -10.01 -14.74
N LEU A 38 26.25 -10.25 -15.98
CA LEU A 38 27.28 -11.23 -16.28
C LEU A 38 28.61 -10.78 -15.66
N ALA A 39 29.33 -11.71 -15.02
CA ALA A 39 30.62 -11.45 -14.37
C ALA A 39 31.71 -10.91 -15.33
N VAL A 40 31.49 -11.02 -16.62
CA VAL A 40 32.42 -10.52 -17.67
C VAL A 40 32.33 -9.01 -17.89
N TYR A 41 31.18 -8.40 -17.47
CA TYR A 41 30.94 -6.98 -17.68
C TYR A 41 30.97 -6.25 -16.35
N PRO A 42 31.79 -5.17 -16.24
CA PRO A 42 31.74 -4.33 -15.06
C PRO A 42 30.41 -3.60 -14.97
N LEU A 43 29.95 -3.30 -13.76
CA LEU A 43 28.75 -2.49 -13.53
C LEU A 43 29.02 -0.99 -13.71
N LYS A 44 30.28 -0.59 -13.57
CA LYS A 44 30.74 0.80 -13.71
C LYS A 44 31.92 0.88 -14.69
N ASN A 45 31.98 1.99 -15.36
CA ASN A 45 33.14 2.39 -16.13
C ASN A 45 34.35 2.71 -15.21
N PRO A 46 35.60 2.74 -15.74
CA PRO A 46 36.79 3.14 -14.97
C PRO A 46 36.71 4.57 -14.39
N ASP A 47 35.89 5.46 -14.98
CA ASP A 47 35.65 6.82 -14.50
C ASP A 47 34.61 6.89 -13.38
N GLY A 48 34.09 5.73 -12.94
CA GLY A 48 33.06 5.61 -11.88
C GLY A 48 31.65 5.77 -12.35
N SER A 49 31.39 6.16 -13.59
CA SER A 49 30.03 6.27 -14.13
C SER A 49 29.38 4.89 -14.31
N TRP A 50 28.06 4.82 -14.16
CA TRP A 50 27.33 3.58 -14.38
C TRP A 50 27.35 3.17 -15.84
N LEU A 51 27.41 1.85 -16.07
CA LEU A 51 27.31 1.23 -17.38
C LEU A 51 25.92 0.62 -17.54
N TYR A 52 25.15 1.10 -18.52
CA TYR A 52 23.80 0.58 -18.80
C TYR A 52 23.79 -0.56 -19.81
N GLY A 53 24.65 -0.48 -20.83
CA GLY A 53 24.77 -1.45 -21.91
C GLY A 53 26.21 -1.68 -22.31
N THR A 54 26.47 -2.64 -23.18
CA THR A 54 27.79 -2.89 -23.74
C THR A 54 27.95 -2.22 -25.11
N PRO A 55 29.12 -1.69 -25.43
CA PRO A 55 29.33 -1.02 -26.71
C PRO A 55 29.33 -1.98 -27.92
N TYR A 56 29.36 -3.28 -27.69
CA TYR A 56 29.52 -4.29 -28.75
C TYR A 56 28.24 -5.01 -29.13
N GLN A 57 27.21 -4.93 -28.34
CA GLN A 57 25.92 -5.54 -28.61
C GLN A 57 24.82 -4.71 -27.92
N SER A 58 23.61 -4.81 -28.42
CA SER A 58 22.41 -4.26 -27.76
C SER A 58 22.14 -4.90 -26.38
N TYR A 59 23.16 -5.52 -25.77
CA TYR A 59 23.04 -6.21 -24.51
C TYR A 59 23.12 -5.21 -23.36
N LYS A 60 22.06 -5.13 -22.61
CA LYS A 60 21.94 -4.22 -21.48
C LYS A 60 22.48 -4.89 -20.22
N VAL A 61 23.47 -4.29 -19.58
CA VAL A 61 23.99 -4.77 -18.31
C VAL A 61 22.94 -4.56 -17.23
N GLY A 62 22.35 -5.65 -16.72
CA GLY A 62 21.30 -5.59 -15.70
C GLY A 62 20.08 -4.75 -16.07
N ASN A 63 19.98 -4.28 -17.32
CA ASN A 63 18.90 -3.43 -17.84
C ASN A 63 18.58 -2.22 -16.94
N GLY A 64 19.61 -1.62 -16.34
CA GLY A 64 19.49 -0.48 -15.43
C GLY A 64 19.07 -0.82 -13.99
N ARG A 65 18.64 -2.05 -13.70
CA ARG A 65 18.18 -2.42 -12.35
C ARG A 65 19.25 -2.34 -11.28
N HIS A 66 20.49 -2.60 -11.63
CA HIS A 66 21.62 -2.39 -10.73
C HIS A 66 21.81 -0.92 -10.36
N ILE A 67 21.49 0.02 -11.26
CA ILE A 67 21.51 1.47 -10.98
C ILE A 67 20.36 1.79 -10.02
N MET A 68 19.14 1.28 -10.28
CA MET A 68 18.00 1.45 -9.39
C MET A 68 18.33 1.02 -7.95
N LEU A 69 18.96 -0.15 -7.80
CA LEU A 69 19.30 -0.70 -6.49
C LEU A 69 20.35 0.15 -5.75
N ASN A 70 21.34 0.68 -6.47
CA ASN A 70 22.46 1.38 -5.85
C ASN A 70 22.20 2.87 -5.63
N GLU A 71 21.47 3.51 -6.55
CA GLU A 71 21.20 4.96 -6.49
C GLU A 71 19.80 5.25 -5.91
N ASN A 72 19.02 4.20 -5.55
CA ASN A 72 17.68 4.35 -4.97
C ASN A 72 16.78 5.27 -5.81
N THR A 73 16.87 5.16 -7.14
CA THR A 73 16.16 6.02 -8.08
C THR A 73 14.65 5.74 -8.11
N HIS A 74 14.26 4.54 -7.71
CA HIS A 74 12.85 4.14 -7.60
C HIS A 74 12.56 3.75 -6.16
N ARG A 75 11.59 4.41 -5.56
CA ARG A 75 11.22 4.23 -4.15
C ARG A 75 9.73 4.06 -4.02
N LEU A 76 9.33 3.11 -3.19
CA LEU A 76 7.95 2.89 -2.78
C LEU A 76 7.86 2.99 -1.27
N LEU A 77 6.98 3.85 -0.78
CA LEU A 77 6.63 3.94 0.63
C LEU A 77 5.12 3.72 0.77
N GLU A 78 4.75 2.73 1.58
CA GLU A 78 3.36 2.47 1.94
C GLU A 78 3.19 2.55 3.45
N LYS A 79 2.19 3.30 3.88
CA LYS A 79 1.78 3.40 5.29
C LYS A 79 0.32 3.00 5.40
N GLY A 80 0.04 2.09 6.32
CA GLY A 80 -1.31 1.63 6.59
C GLY A 80 -1.71 1.90 8.03
N LEU A 81 -2.98 2.20 8.22
CA LEU A 81 -3.63 2.33 9.52
C LEU A 81 -4.95 1.59 9.46
N ASN A 82 -5.15 0.68 10.41
CA ASN A 82 -6.36 -0.11 10.55
C ASN A 82 -6.88 0.00 11.97
N LEU A 83 -8.12 0.38 12.11
CA LEU A 83 -8.86 0.40 13.37
C LEU A 83 -10.10 -0.47 13.18
N THR A 84 -10.29 -1.44 14.06
CA THR A 84 -11.50 -2.25 14.13
C THR A 84 -12.02 -2.24 15.55
N SER A 85 -13.28 -1.88 15.74
CA SER A 85 -13.95 -1.92 17.03
C SER A 85 -15.28 -2.64 16.89
N THR A 86 -15.50 -3.65 17.71
CA THR A 86 -16.76 -4.37 17.80
C THR A 86 -17.29 -4.25 19.22
N THR A 87 -18.50 -3.73 19.33
CA THR A 87 -19.23 -3.64 20.59
C THR A 87 -20.40 -4.60 20.55
N ARG A 88 -20.47 -5.48 21.51
CA ARG A 88 -21.57 -6.41 21.72
C ARG A 88 -22.34 -6.05 22.96
N LEU A 89 -23.64 -6.03 22.85
CA LEU A 89 -24.58 -5.82 23.94
C LEU A 89 -25.54 -7.01 23.99
N VAL A 90 -25.62 -7.68 25.13
CA VAL A 90 -26.55 -8.78 25.35
C VAL A 90 -27.50 -8.39 26.47
N PHE A 91 -28.79 -8.41 26.15
CA PHE A 91 -29.86 -8.07 27.07
C PHE A 91 -30.73 -9.29 27.35
N HIS A 92 -30.93 -9.64 28.62
CA HIS A 92 -31.71 -10.75 29.09
C HIS A 92 -32.96 -10.24 29.84
N PRO A 93 -34.07 -9.92 29.13
CA PRO A 93 -35.28 -9.39 29.78
C PRO A 93 -35.99 -10.44 30.68
N ILE A 94 -35.94 -11.69 30.28
CA ILE A 94 -36.43 -12.86 31.02
C ILE A 94 -35.52 -14.06 30.73
N GLU A 95 -35.53 -15.08 31.61
CA GLU A 95 -34.66 -16.26 31.48
C GLU A 95 -34.61 -16.91 30.10
N PRO A 96 -35.75 -17.19 29.40
CA PRO A 96 -35.71 -17.85 28.10
C PRO A 96 -35.41 -16.92 26.93
N LEU A 97 -35.24 -15.63 27.15
CA LEU A 97 -35.11 -14.63 26.06
C LEU A 97 -33.82 -13.85 26.19
N SER A 98 -33.01 -13.83 25.11
CA SER A 98 -31.89 -12.94 24.98
C SER A 98 -31.97 -12.12 23.69
N VAL A 99 -31.60 -10.85 23.79
CA VAL A 99 -31.47 -9.93 22.65
C VAL A 99 -30.00 -9.53 22.57
N THR A 100 -29.37 -9.86 21.45
CA THR A 100 -27.98 -9.49 21.19
C THR A 100 -27.92 -8.45 20.08
N ALA A 101 -27.15 -7.41 20.31
CA ALA A 101 -26.83 -6.39 19.30
C ALA A 101 -25.31 -6.25 19.18
N ASP A 102 -24.79 -6.50 18.00
CA ASP A 102 -23.37 -6.30 17.66
C ASP A 102 -23.25 -5.10 16.74
N PHE A 103 -22.37 -4.19 17.08
CA PHE A 103 -21.98 -3.09 16.21
C PHE A 103 -20.48 -3.15 15.94
N THR A 104 -20.09 -3.24 14.67
CA THR A 104 -18.70 -3.24 14.22
C THR A 104 -18.43 -2.01 13.38
N TYR A 105 -17.41 -1.27 13.74
CA TYR A 105 -16.81 -0.22 12.94
C TYR A 105 -15.40 -0.61 12.54
N ARG A 106 -15.08 -0.47 11.24
CA ARG A 106 -13.72 -0.64 10.73
C ARG A 106 -13.34 0.53 9.86
N PHE A 107 -12.22 1.14 10.22
CA PHE A 107 -11.57 2.19 9.44
C PHE A 107 -10.24 1.68 8.91
N ASN A 108 -10.01 1.81 7.61
CA ASN A 108 -8.70 1.56 7.00
C ASN A 108 -8.25 2.80 6.25
N GLN A 109 -6.99 3.17 6.46
CA GLN A 109 -6.30 4.17 5.67
C GLN A 109 -5.04 3.55 5.09
N SER A 110 -4.79 3.77 3.80
CA SER A 110 -3.55 3.44 3.13
C SER A 110 -3.02 4.69 2.43
N GLN A 111 -1.75 4.98 2.66
CA GLN A 111 -1.01 6.03 1.97
C GLN A 111 0.13 5.38 1.20
N LYS A 112 0.15 5.58 -0.11
CA LYS A 112 1.18 5.08 -1.00
C LYS A 112 1.88 6.25 -1.66
N LYS A 113 3.21 6.26 -1.62
CA LYS A 113 4.07 7.24 -2.26
C LYS A 113 5.05 6.48 -3.13
N ALA A 114 4.97 6.68 -4.44
CA ALA A 114 5.81 6.00 -5.43
C ALA A 114 6.63 7.04 -6.19
N ARG A 115 7.94 6.90 -6.11
CA ARG A 115 8.93 7.75 -6.75
C ARG A 115 9.63 7.01 -7.88
N SER A 116 9.80 7.65 -9.03
CA SER A 116 10.61 7.19 -10.13
C SER A 116 11.50 8.32 -10.60
N SER A 117 12.81 8.16 -10.47
CA SER A 117 13.83 9.14 -10.88
C SER A 117 14.61 8.64 -12.08
N GLU A 118 15.27 9.54 -12.78
CA GLU A 118 16.16 9.19 -13.88
C GLU A 118 17.39 8.43 -13.40
N MET A 119 17.83 7.49 -14.23
CA MET A 119 19.09 6.77 -14.06
C MET A 119 20.10 7.33 -15.03
N TRP A 120 21.23 7.83 -14.49
CA TRP A 120 22.30 8.42 -15.29
C TRP A 120 23.43 7.42 -15.52
N PHE A 121 23.88 7.31 -16.76
CA PHE A 121 24.93 6.35 -17.15
C PHE A 121 25.75 6.86 -18.33
N ARG A 122 26.86 6.18 -18.61
CA ARG A 122 27.70 6.36 -19.82
C ARG A 122 27.91 5.01 -20.48
N GLN A 123 27.87 4.95 -21.80
CA GLN A 123 28.14 3.72 -22.53
C GLN A 123 29.65 3.40 -22.53
N ARG A 124 30.49 4.41 -22.49
CA ARG A 124 31.95 4.29 -22.40
C ARG A 124 32.51 5.38 -21.50
N PRO A 125 33.73 5.18 -20.95
CA PRO A 125 34.42 6.23 -20.21
C PRO A 125 34.59 7.49 -21.08
N GLY A 126 34.19 8.65 -20.54
CA GLY A 126 34.30 9.94 -21.23
C GLY A 126 33.19 10.24 -22.25
N ASP A 127 32.27 9.31 -22.54
CA ASP A 127 31.09 9.59 -23.36
C ASP A 127 30.16 10.60 -22.69
N LYS A 128 29.24 11.16 -23.47
CA LYS A 128 28.17 12.01 -22.95
C LYS A 128 27.38 11.23 -21.91
N LEU A 129 27.04 11.92 -20.83
CA LEU A 129 26.09 11.37 -19.83
C LEU A 129 24.71 11.26 -20.46
N GLU A 130 24.14 10.07 -20.38
CA GLU A 130 22.80 9.74 -20.86
C GLU A 130 21.90 9.43 -19.66
N SER A 131 20.60 9.68 -19.81
CA SER A 131 19.62 9.31 -18.82
C SER A 131 18.62 8.30 -19.38
N TYR A 132 18.11 7.46 -18.52
CA TYR A 132 17.03 6.53 -18.81
C TYR A 132 16.07 6.47 -17.64
N ASN A 133 14.77 6.46 -17.96
CA ASN A 133 13.71 6.25 -17.00
C ASN A 133 12.86 5.06 -17.46
N THR A 134 12.57 4.13 -16.55
CA THR A 134 11.71 2.97 -16.82
C THR A 134 10.22 3.27 -16.61
N GLY A 135 9.86 4.43 -16.10
CA GLY A 135 8.50 4.79 -15.72
C GLY A 135 7.82 5.80 -16.66
N ALA A 136 6.64 6.20 -16.28
CA ALA A 136 5.73 7.04 -17.05
C ALA A 136 6.07 8.55 -17.02
N GLY A 137 7.33 8.91 -16.86
CA GLY A 137 7.73 10.31 -16.85
C GLY A 137 9.11 10.51 -16.25
N ARG A 138 9.69 11.67 -16.53
CA ARG A 138 10.98 12.06 -15.96
C ARG A 138 10.77 12.51 -14.52
N ASN A 139 11.52 11.91 -13.58
CA ASN A 139 11.53 12.35 -12.19
C ASN A 139 10.11 12.47 -11.60
N ASN A 140 9.33 11.40 -11.70
CA ASN A 140 7.92 11.34 -11.33
C ASN A 140 7.72 11.02 -9.86
N LEU A 141 6.72 11.61 -9.24
CA LEU A 141 6.16 11.25 -7.94
C LEU A 141 4.66 11.04 -8.05
N THR A 142 4.17 9.94 -7.51
CA THR A 142 2.75 9.65 -7.36
C THR A 142 2.43 9.42 -5.90
N GLU A 143 1.44 10.13 -5.38
CA GLU A 143 0.88 9.93 -4.06
C GLU A 143 -0.56 9.48 -4.15
N THR A 144 -0.90 8.42 -3.42
CA THR A 144 -2.26 7.88 -3.36
C THR A 144 -2.68 7.71 -1.91
N ILE A 145 -3.84 8.25 -1.57
CA ILE A 145 -4.48 8.07 -0.26
C ILE A 145 -5.80 7.33 -0.50
N SER A 146 -5.96 6.21 0.20
CA SER A 146 -7.17 5.40 0.19
C SER A 146 -7.73 5.31 1.59
N ASN A 147 -8.96 5.77 1.79
CA ASN A 147 -9.68 5.63 3.05
C ASN A 147 -10.90 4.75 2.83
N SER A 148 -11.19 3.87 3.77
CA SER A 148 -12.43 3.10 3.76
C SER A 148 -13.02 2.97 5.15
N ASP A 149 -14.35 3.08 5.20
CA ASP A 149 -15.18 2.91 6.37
C ASP A 149 -16.12 1.72 6.15
N PHE A 150 -16.21 0.88 7.15
CA PHE A 150 -17.15 -0.23 7.18
C PHE A 150 -17.91 -0.23 8.48
N TYR A 151 -19.21 -0.33 8.38
CA TYR A 151 -20.13 -0.45 9.50
C TYR A 151 -20.94 -1.71 9.34
N ALA A 152 -21.05 -2.51 10.39
CA ALA A 152 -21.94 -3.66 10.44
C ALA A 152 -22.74 -3.64 11.74
N THR A 153 -24.04 -3.89 11.62
CA THR A 153 -24.94 -4.02 12.76
C THR A 153 -25.67 -5.35 12.64
N ASN A 154 -25.55 -6.18 13.66
CA ASN A 154 -26.30 -7.41 13.81
C ASN A 154 -27.21 -7.29 15.02
N VAL A 155 -28.46 -7.60 14.86
CA VAL A 155 -29.41 -7.72 15.99
C VAL A 155 -30.12 -9.05 15.86
N PHE A 156 -30.09 -9.84 16.92
CA PHE A 156 -30.82 -11.11 16.94
C PHE A 156 -31.43 -11.39 18.31
N VAL A 157 -32.52 -12.06 18.27
CA VAL A 157 -33.32 -12.46 19.42
C VAL A 157 -33.33 -13.98 19.48
N ASN A 158 -32.87 -14.53 20.60
CA ASN A 158 -32.93 -15.96 20.88
C ASN A 158 -33.97 -16.21 21.93
N TYR A 159 -34.79 -17.23 21.70
CA TYR A 159 -35.77 -17.75 22.66
C TYR A 159 -35.52 -19.24 22.86
N ASP A 160 -35.20 -19.63 24.09
CA ASP A 160 -34.95 -21.03 24.48
C ASP A 160 -35.78 -21.37 25.72
N GLN A 161 -36.73 -22.26 25.56
CA GLN A 161 -37.59 -22.66 26.67
C GLN A 161 -37.79 -24.19 26.72
N LYS A 162 -37.65 -24.75 27.91
CA LYS A 162 -38.04 -26.15 28.20
C LYS A 162 -39.36 -26.19 28.94
N PHE A 163 -40.24 -27.04 28.44
CA PHE A 163 -41.57 -27.29 29.02
C PHE A 163 -41.64 -28.70 29.58
N ASN A 164 -41.97 -28.82 30.85
CA ASN A 164 -42.17 -30.12 31.56
C ASN A 164 -40.94 -31.09 31.38
N GLU A 165 -39.73 -30.57 31.26
CA GLU A 165 -38.48 -31.34 31.07
C GLU A 165 -38.45 -32.27 29.84
N VAL A 166 -39.54 -32.37 29.08
CA VAL A 166 -39.70 -33.26 27.92
C VAL A 166 -39.68 -32.50 26.60
N HIS A 167 -40.21 -31.29 26.55
CA HIS A 167 -40.30 -30.48 25.33
C HIS A 167 -39.37 -29.29 25.40
N SER A 168 -38.57 -29.05 24.35
CA SER A 168 -37.75 -27.86 24.22
C SER A 168 -38.11 -27.12 22.93
N ILE A 169 -38.27 -25.80 23.02
CA ILE A 169 -38.46 -24.91 21.86
C ILE A 169 -37.26 -23.96 21.84
N SER A 170 -36.57 -23.89 20.69
CA SER A 170 -35.53 -22.92 20.41
C SER A 170 -35.88 -22.17 19.13
N ALA A 171 -35.83 -20.85 19.16
CA ALA A 171 -36.11 -19.99 18.03
C ALA A 171 -35.11 -18.81 17.98
N VAL A 172 -34.64 -18.47 16.77
CA VAL A 172 -33.79 -17.33 16.51
C VAL A 172 -34.38 -16.49 15.40
N VAL A 173 -34.48 -15.19 15.64
CA VAL A 173 -34.79 -14.19 14.60
C VAL A 173 -33.76 -13.11 14.64
N GLY A 174 -33.26 -12.72 13.47
CA GLY A 174 -32.21 -11.72 13.40
C GLY A 174 -32.25 -10.86 12.16
N MET A 175 -31.54 -9.75 12.24
CA MET A 175 -31.31 -8.78 11.17
C MET A 175 -29.84 -8.44 11.09
N ASN A 176 -29.32 -8.34 9.87
CA ASN A 176 -27.98 -7.82 9.56
C ASN A 176 -28.11 -6.60 8.66
N SER A 177 -27.26 -5.60 8.91
CA SER A 177 -27.12 -4.44 8.03
C SER A 177 -25.62 -4.11 7.92
N GLU A 178 -25.15 -3.94 6.70
CA GLU A 178 -23.77 -3.59 6.41
C GLU A 178 -23.71 -2.37 5.49
N TYR A 179 -22.72 -1.52 5.76
CA TYR A 179 -22.42 -0.37 4.92
C TYR A 179 -20.92 -0.27 4.71
N TYR A 180 -20.50 -0.09 3.46
CA TYR A 180 -19.11 0.09 3.07
C TYR A 180 -18.95 1.34 2.21
N TYR A 181 -18.01 2.19 2.59
CA TYR A 181 -17.61 3.37 1.83
C TYR A 181 -16.11 3.35 1.59
N ARG A 182 -15.68 3.73 0.39
CA ARG A 182 -14.27 3.89 0.04
C ARG A 182 -14.07 5.15 -0.78
N LYS A 183 -13.00 5.89 -0.44
CA LYS A 183 -12.53 7.06 -1.18
C LYS A 183 -11.05 6.92 -1.48
N ASN A 184 -10.69 7.07 -2.76
CA ASN A 184 -9.31 7.13 -3.22
C ASN A 184 -9.05 8.51 -3.79
N ILE A 185 -7.90 9.06 -3.43
CA ILE A 185 -7.36 10.30 -4.02
C ILE A 185 -5.95 9.95 -4.47
N SER A 186 -5.63 10.26 -5.72
CA SER A 186 -4.28 10.12 -6.27
C SER A 186 -3.88 11.43 -6.90
N ALA A 187 -2.66 11.84 -6.66
CA ALA A 187 -2.03 12.99 -7.29
C ALA A 187 -0.66 12.57 -7.81
N TRP A 188 -0.23 13.14 -8.90
CA TRP A 188 1.08 12.88 -9.48
C TRP A 188 1.68 14.13 -10.08
N GLY A 189 3.01 14.14 -10.20
CA GLY A 189 3.73 15.20 -10.88
C GLY A 189 5.05 14.68 -11.45
N ASN A 190 5.47 15.29 -12.54
CA ASN A 190 6.72 15.03 -13.23
C ASN A 190 7.73 16.15 -12.98
N ASP A 191 8.97 15.88 -13.37
CA ASP A 191 10.07 16.85 -13.36
C ASP A 191 10.29 17.53 -12.00
N LEU A 192 10.22 16.73 -10.92
CA LEU A 192 10.53 17.26 -9.59
C LEU A 192 11.95 17.85 -9.58
N THR A 193 12.09 18.99 -8.96
CA THR A 193 13.36 19.73 -8.86
C THR A 193 14.41 19.06 -7.97
N SER A 194 14.01 18.07 -7.17
CA SER A 194 14.90 17.28 -6.32
C SER A 194 14.75 15.79 -6.61
N ILE A 195 15.87 15.07 -6.60
CA ILE A 195 15.92 13.60 -6.67
C ILE A 195 15.83 12.95 -5.29
N ASP A 196 16.10 13.68 -4.23
CA ASP A 196 16.18 13.17 -2.86
C ASP A 196 14.92 13.43 -2.05
N LEU A 197 14.16 14.46 -2.41
CA LEU A 197 12.93 14.84 -1.72
C LEU A 197 11.70 14.37 -2.49
N ASP A 198 10.82 13.69 -1.79
CA ASP A 198 9.57 13.17 -2.34
C ASP A 198 8.40 14.06 -1.89
N ASP A 199 8.21 15.18 -2.58
CA ASP A 199 7.12 16.12 -2.32
C ASP A 199 6.56 16.64 -3.64
N LEU A 200 5.23 16.65 -3.78
CA LEU A 200 4.54 17.17 -4.97
C LEU A 200 4.68 18.69 -5.12
N ASP A 201 4.99 19.41 -4.06
CA ASP A 201 5.29 20.84 -4.11
C ASP A 201 6.60 21.15 -4.89
N LEU A 202 7.42 20.12 -5.14
CA LEU A 202 8.67 20.22 -5.88
C LEU A 202 8.52 19.98 -7.39
N VAL A 203 7.30 19.87 -7.90
CA VAL A 203 7.07 19.73 -9.34
C VAL A 203 7.59 20.96 -10.07
N GLY A 204 8.55 20.73 -10.93
CA GLY A 204 9.17 21.77 -11.75
C GLY A 204 8.42 22.02 -13.06
N MET A 205 9.01 22.87 -13.88
CA MET A 205 8.63 23.02 -15.27
C MET A 205 9.58 22.17 -16.13
N ASN A 206 9.04 21.54 -17.17
CA ASN A 206 9.85 20.85 -18.16
C ASN A 206 10.66 21.86 -19.02
N GLU A 207 11.43 21.37 -20.01
CA GLU A 207 12.22 22.22 -20.91
C GLU A 207 11.37 23.23 -21.69
N ASP A 208 10.09 22.94 -21.87
CA ASP A 208 9.11 23.82 -22.52
C ASP A 208 8.44 24.81 -21.55
N GLY A 209 8.81 24.80 -20.28
CA GLY A 209 8.25 25.65 -19.23
C GLY A 209 6.85 25.22 -18.78
N ILE A 210 6.48 23.94 -18.97
CA ILE A 210 5.17 23.38 -18.61
C ILE A 210 5.33 22.50 -17.37
N SER A 211 4.48 22.70 -16.37
CA SER A 211 4.34 21.82 -15.21
C SER A 211 3.32 20.72 -15.51
N GLU A 212 3.71 19.44 -15.30
CA GLU A 212 2.85 18.29 -15.53
C GLU A 212 2.41 17.69 -14.20
N THR A 213 1.12 17.86 -13.90
CA THR A 213 0.48 17.30 -12.68
C THR A 213 -0.89 16.71 -13.02
N GLY A 214 -1.38 15.82 -12.16
CA GLY A 214 -2.70 15.23 -12.28
C GLY A 214 -3.19 14.53 -11.01
#